data_a76437f159f209efbdee8188bebd3ffb
#
_entry.id   a76437f159f209efbdee8188bebd3ffb
#
_cell.length_a   1.000
_cell.length_b   1.000
_cell.length_c   1.000
_cell.angle_alpha   90.00
_cell.angle_beta   90.00
_cell.angle_gamma   90.00
#
_symmetry.space_group_name_H-M   'P 1'
#
loop_
_entity.id
_entity.type
_entity.pdbx_description
1 polymer ?
#
loop_
_entity_poly.entity_id
_entity_poly.type
_entity_poly.pdbx_seq_one_letter_code
_entity_poly.pdbx_strand_id
1 'polypeptide(L)'
;MASNPEIHQQMSPEEWVLRQDLAACYRLFVKYGWTDLIFTHLSARVPGEPHHYMINPYGLLFQEITASNLIKVDFSGNVVSGDYPYNDAGHAIHSAVLKARPDINVALHSHTRAGTAVSAMGCGLLPLSQQANEVASLVCYHRYDLATDNEDECVRLGEDLADKWAMIMNNHGLLSVGRDMAEAFYLLYTLESACKIQVLSLIHISEPTRPSQI
;
A
#
# COMPACT_ATOMS: atom_id res chain seq x y z
N MET A 1 -6.50 -0.37 -25.13
CA MET A 1 -7.91 0.02 -25.29
C MET A 1 -7.97 1.53 -25.33
N ALA A 2 -8.69 2.12 -26.29
CA ALA A 2 -8.79 3.56 -26.43
C ALA A 2 -9.52 4.14 -25.22
N SER A 3 -9.01 5.24 -24.67
CA SER A 3 -9.68 6.00 -23.61
C SER A 3 -11.05 6.46 -24.13
N ASN A 4 -12.11 6.16 -23.38
CA ASN A 4 -13.43 6.69 -23.68
C ASN A 4 -13.41 8.22 -23.45
N PRO A 5 -13.53 9.06 -24.49
CA PRO A 5 -13.41 10.52 -24.36
C PRO A 5 -14.53 11.15 -23.51
N GLU A 6 -15.65 10.44 -23.29
CA GLU A 6 -16.76 10.94 -22.48
C GLU A 6 -16.46 10.92 -20.98
N ILE A 7 -15.56 10.04 -20.51
CA ILE A 7 -15.17 9.96 -19.10
C ILE A 7 -14.42 11.21 -18.65
N HIS A 8 -13.61 11.82 -19.53
CA HIS A 8 -12.84 13.03 -19.23
C HIS A 8 -13.71 14.28 -19.01
N GLN A 9 -14.92 14.32 -19.56
CA GLN A 9 -15.79 15.50 -19.49
C GLN A 9 -16.56 15.60 -18.16
N GLN A 10 -16.52 14.54 -17.33
CA GLN A 10 -17.33 14.43 -16.10
C GLN A 10 -16.50 14.61 -14.81
N MET A 11 -15.18 14.81 -14.92
CA MET A 11 -14.30 14.92 -13.76
C MET A 11 -13.45 16.20 -13.79
N SER A 12 -12.94 16.64 -12.65
CA SER A 12 -12.04 17.79 -12.59
C SER A 12 -10.67 17.46 -13.22
N PRO A 13 -9.94 18.46 -13.73
CA PRO A 13 -8.59 18.27 -14.22
C PRO A 13 -7.65 17.66 -13.17
N GLU A 14 -7.81 18.04 -11.91
CA GLU A 14 -7.03 17.54 -10.77
C GLU A 14 -7.31 16.07 -10.50
N GLU A 15 -8.58 15.64 -10.59
CA GLU A 15 -8.95 14.22 -10.49
C GLU A 15 -8.31 13.41 -11.63
N TRP A 16 -8.29 13.96 -12.85
CA TRP A 16 -7.68 13.26 -13.97
C TRP A 16 -6.17 13.07 -13.80
N VAL A 17 -5.45 14.09 -13.31
CA VAL A 17 -4.03 13.98 -12.97
C VAL A 17 -3.81 12.91 -11.90
N LEU A 18 -4.62 12.91 -10.84
CA LEU A 18 -4.55 11.89 -9.79
C LEU A 18 -4.73 10.47 -10.35
N ARG A 19 -5.70 10.28 -11.25
CA ARG A 19 -5.95 8.98 -11.90
C ARG A 19 -4.75 8.53 -12.75
N GLN A 20 -4.10 9.44 -13.44
CA GLN A 20 -2.89 9.15 -14.21
C GLN A 20 -1.73 8.75 -13.29
N ASP A 21 -1.50 9.48 -12.21
CA ASP A 21 -0.44 9.19 -11.24
C ASP A 21 -0.68 7.84 -10.54
N LEU A 22 -1.91 7.56 -10.13
CA LEU A 22 -2.25 6.29 -9.52
C LEU A 22 -2.08 5.12 -10.51
N ALA A 23 -2.53 5.28 -11.75
CA ALA A 23 -2.31 4.26 -12.80
C ALA A 23 -0.82 4.06 -13.11
N ALA A 24 -0.02 5.13 -13.10
CA ALA A 24 1.44 5.03 -13.24
C ALA A 24 2.06 4.27 -12.06
N CYS A 25 1.58 4.49 -10.84
CA CYS A 25 2.02 3.76 -9.65
C CYS A 25 1.74 2.25 -9.78
N TYR A 26 0.56 1.84 -10.28
CA TYR A 26 0.28 0.44 -10.60
C TYR A 26 1.29 -0.14 -11.61
N ARG A 27 1.72 0.63 -12.63
CA ARG A 27 2.77 0.20 -13.57
C ARG A 27 4.13 0.04 -12.88
N LEU A 28 4.45 0.89 -11.90
CA LEU A 28 5.68 0.73 -11.11
C LEU A 28 5.63 -0.54 -10.27
N PHE A 29 4.49 -0.88 -9.67
CA PHE A 29 4.35 -2.16 -8.96
C PHE A 29 4.61 -3.36 -9.87
N VAL A 30 4.08 -3.35 -11.10
CA VAL A 30 4.39 -4.38 -12.10
C VAL A 30 5.90 -4.41 -12.42
N LYS A 31 6.50 -3.25 -12.66
CA LYS A 31 7.93 -3.12 -12.99
C LYS A 31 8.84 -3.67 -11.90
N TYR A 32 8.49 -3.45 -10.62
CA TYR A 32 9.28 -3.90 -9.47
C TYR A 32 8.91 -5.31 -8.99
N GLY A 33 7.92 -5.97 -9.61
CA GLY A 33 7.46 -7.30 -9.22
C GLY A 33 6.76 -7.33 -7.86
N TRP A 34 6.02 -6.27 -7.53
CA TRP A 34 5.27 -6.12 -6.27
C TRP A 34 3.80 -6.51 -6.39
N THR A 35 3.46 -7.22 -7.46
CA THR A 35 2.10 -7.70 -7.71
C THR A 35 1.84 -9.03 -7.02
N ASP A 36 0.61 -9.26 -6.61
CA ASP A 36 0.12 -10.52 -6.06
C ASP A 36 -1.23 -10.86 -6.71
N LEU A 37 -1.20 -11.33 -7.96
CA LEU A 37 -2.38 -11.59 -8.80
C LEU A 37 -3.34 -10.39 -8.82
N ILE A 38 -4.56 -10.58 -8.29
CA ILE A 38 -5.59 -9.55 -8.16
C ILE A 38 -5.66 -8.97 -6.74
N PHE A 39 -4.79 -9.46 -5.86
CA PHE A 39 -4.70 -8.98 -4.48
C PHE A 39 -3.81 -7.75 -4.40
N THR A 40 -3.82 -7.11 -3.24
CA THR A 40 -3.23 -5.80 -2.98
C THR A 40 -3.95 -4.66 -3.73
N HIS A 41 -3.72 -3.45 -3.26
CA HIS A 41 -4.47 -2.29 -3.72
C HIS A 41 -3.70 -1.02 -3.41
N LEU A 42 -3.88 -0.04 -4.28
CA LEU A 42 -3.34 1.31 -4.11
C LEU A 42 -4.51 2.27 -4.17
N SER A 43 -4.52 3.28 -3.32
CA SER A 43 -5.57 4.28 -3.30
C SER A 43 -5.05 5.69 -3.17
N ALA A 44 -5.84 6.64 -3.63
CA ALA A 44 -5.53 8.06 -3.51
C ALA A 44 -6.82 8.88 -3.31
N ARG A 45 -6.81 9.78 -2.33
CA ARG A 45 -7.91 10.71 -2.02
C ARG A 45 -8.14 11.65 -3.19
N VAL A 46 -9.40 11.88 -3.53
CA VAL A 46 -9.78 12.76 -4.64
C VAL A 46 -9.56 14.23 -4.24
N PRO A 47 -8.85 15.02 -5.04
CA PRO A 47 -8.66 16.45 -4.79
C PRO A 47 -9.99 17.18 -4.68
N GLY A 48 -10.15 17.97 -3.61
CA GLY A 48 -11.39 18.73 -3.37
C GLY A 48 -12.57 17.90 -2.82
N GLU A 49 -12.44 16.57 -2.74
CA GLU A 49 -13.47 15.65 -2.27
C GLU A 49 -12.93 14.81 -1.07
N PRO A 50 -12.85 15.35 0.15
CA PRO A 50 -12.11 14.74 1.26
C PRO A 50 -12.65 13.38 1.73
N HIS A 51 -13.88 13.03 1.35
CA HIS A 51 -14.54 11.78 1.72
C HIS A 51 -14.54 10.73 0.60
N HIS A 52 -13.92 11.04 -0.54
CA HIS A 52 -13.81 10.14 -1.68
C HIS A 52 -12.36 9.79 -1.99
N TYR A 53 -12.14 8.58 -2.48
CA TYR A 53 -10.83 8.15 -2.94
C TYR A 53 -10.95 7.21 -4.15
N MET A 54 -9.86 7.11 -4.90
CA MET A 54 -9.72 6.18 -6.02
C MET A 54 -9.09 4.88 -5.53
N ILE A 55 -9.58 3.76 -6.08
CA ILE A 55 -9.01 2.42 -5.86
C ILE A 55 -9.10 1.61 -7.17
N ASN A 56 -8.35 0.52 -7.28
CA ASN A 56 -8.40 -0.34 -8.45
C ASN A 56 -9.68 -1.17 -8.54
N PRO A 57 -10.13 -1.47 -9.77
CA PRO A 57 -11.10 -2.53 -10.03
C PRO A 57 -10.66 -3.88 -9.47
N TYR A 58 -11.54 -4.54 -8.73
CA TYR A 58 -11.31 -5.91 -8.29
C TYR A 58 -11.44 -6.89 -9.46
N GLY A 59 -10.53 -7.84 -9.56
CA GLY A 59 -10.50 -8.84 -10.61
C GLY A 59 -9.61 -8.46 -11.81
N LEU A 60 -9.10 -7.22 -11.88
CA LEU A 60 -8.12 -6.83 -12.88
C LEU A 60 -6.69 -6.92 -12.32
N LEU A 61 -5.77 -7.38 -13.17
CA LEU A 61 -4.35 -7.38 -12.85
C LEU A 61 -3.80 -5.94 -12.90
N PHE A 62 -2.72 -5.65 -12.18
CA PHE A 62 -2.15 -4.30 -12.10
C PHE A 62 -1.73 -3.73 -13.46
N GLN A 63 -1.30 -4.57 -14.41
CA GLN A 63 -1.01 -4.14 -15.78
C GLN A 63 -2.26 -3.75 -16.58
N GLU A 64 -3.46 -4.10 -16.12
CA GLU A 64 -4.74 -3.77 -16.77
C GLU A 64 -5.36 -2.48 -16.20
N ILE A 65 -4.81 -1.98 -15.07
CA ILE A 65 -5.30 -0.75 -14.46
C ILE A 65 -4.91 0.45 -15.31
N THR A 66 -5.86 1.31 -15.57
CA THR A 66 -5.71 2.56 -16.35
C THR A 66 -6.36 3.72 -15.59
N ALA A 67 -6.01 4.94 -15.94
CA ALA A 67 -6.64 6.14 -15.37
C ALA A 67 -8.17 6.15 -15.53
N SER A 68 -8.69 5.58 -16.62
CA SER A 68 -10.11 5.56 -16.94
C SER A 68 -10.90 4.43 -16.28
N ASN A 69 -10.26 3.35 -15.79
CA ASN A 69 -10.98 2.26 -15.14
C ASN A 69 -10.87 2.26 -13.61
N LEU A 70 -10.14 3.20 -13.01
CA LEU A 70 -10.12 3.39 -11.56
C LEU A 70 -11.53 3.74 -11.05
N ILE A 71 -11.85 3.23 -9.86
CA ILE A 71 -13.16 3.40 -9.22
C ILE A 71 -13.07 4.50 -8.17
N LYS A 72 -14.04 5.43 -8.15
CA LYS A 72 -14.23 6.38 -7.06
C LYS A 72 -15.18 5.79 -6.03
N VAL A 73 -14.75 5.72 -4.77
CA VAL A 73 -15.50 5.16 -3.65
C VAL A 73 -15.55 6.18 -2.51
N ASP A 74 -16.67 6.25 -1.80
CA ASP A 74 -16.76 7.02 -0.56
C ASP A 74 -16.28 6.19 0.65
N PHE A 75 -16.09 6.84 1.78
CA PHE A 75 -15.67 6.15 3.01
C PHE A 75 -16.74 5.24 3.63
N SER A 76 -17.96 5.25 3.11
CA SER A 76 -19.03 4.34 3.51
C SER A 76 -19.10 3.09 2.61
N GLY A 77 -18.23 3.00 1.59
CA GLY A 77 -18.18 1.88 0.66
C GLY A 77 -19.09 2.02 -0.56
N ASN A 78 -19.75 3.18 -0.75
CA ASN A 78 -20.54 3.37 -1.96
C ASN A 78 -19.65 3.70 -3.16
N VAL A 79 -19.87 3.04 -4.28
CA VAL A 79 -19.24 3.39 -5.55
C VAL A 79 -19.88 4.69 -6.07
N VAL A 80 -19.08 5.75 -6.13
CA VAL A 80 -19.50 7.06 -6.64
C VAL A 80 -19.38 7.13 -8.16
N SER A 81 -18.31 6.53 -8.71
CA SER A 81 -18.14 6.39 -10.16
C SER A 81 -17.25 5.19 -10.50
N GLY A 82 -17.52 4.56 -11.67
CA GLY A 82 -16.84 3.38 -12.18
C GLY A 82 -17.78 2.19 -12.30
N ASP A 83 -17.44 1.24 -13.18
CA ASP A 83 -18.30 0.13 -13.57
C ASP A 83 -17.88 -1.22 -12.96
N TYR A 84 -16.87 -1.22 -12.08
CA TYR A 84 -16.30 -2.43 -11.51
C TYR A 84 -16.54 -2.50 -10.00
N PRO A 85 -16.57 -3.72 -9.41
CA PRO A 85 -16.46 -3.88 -7.99
C PRO A 85 -15.04 -3.52 -7.50
N TYR A 86 -14.89 -3.20 -6.23
CA TYR A 86 -13.61 -3.08 -5.54
C TYR A 86 -13.42 -4.25 -4.56
N ASN A 87 -12.23 -4.37 -3.98
CA ASN A 87 -11.93 -5.36 -2.95
C ASN A 87 -12.35 -4.84 -1.56
N ASP A 88 -13.26 -5.53 -0.88
CA ASP A 88 -13.78 -5.13 0.44
C ASP A 88 -12.67 -5.02 1.48
N ALA A 89 -11.70 -5.96 1.51
CA ALA A 89 -10.54 -5.86 2.39
C ALA A 89 -9.68 -4.62 2.07
N GLY A 90 -9.55 -4.30 0.79
CA GLY A 90 -8.87 -3.07 0.35
C GLY A 90 -9.61 -1.83 0.82
N HIS A 91 -10.93 -1.81 0.70
CA HIS A 91 -11.75 -0.71 1.22
C HIS A 91 -11.56 -0.55 2.73
N ALA A 92 -11.67 -1.63 3.49
CA ALA A 92 -11.54 -1.60 4.95
C ALA A 92 -10.20 -0.97 5.39
N ILE A 93 -9.08 -1.47 4.86
CA ILE A 93 -7.74 -0.97 5.20
C ILE A 93 -7.56 0.49 4.77
N HIS A 94 -7.85 0.81 3.50
CA HIS A 94 -7.57 2.14 2.94
C HIS A 94 -8.49 3.22 3.50
N SER A 95 -9.80 2.91 3.64
CA SER A 95 -10.73 3.87 4.26
C SER A 95 -10.37 4.15 5.72
N ALA A 96 -9.91 3.13 6.47
CA ALA A 96 -9.51 3.29 7.86
C ALA A 96 -8.33 4.25 7.99
N VAL A 97 -7.24 4.02 7.26
CA VAL A 97 -6.04 4.88 7.36
C VAL A 97 -6.28 6.28 6.80
N LEU A 98 -7.03 6.41 5.71
CA LEU A 98 -7.36 7.71 5.14
C LEU A 98 -8.32 8.52 6.04
N LYS A 99 -9.25 7.86 6.75
CA LYS A 99 -10.11 8.52 7.75
C LYS A 99 -9.33 8.99 8.96
N ALA A 100 -8.45 8.13 9.50
CA ALA A 100 -7.65 8.43 10.68
C ALA A 100 -6.63 9.56 10.45
N ARG A 101 -6.15 9.74 9.21
CA ARG A 101 -5.08 10.66 8.83
C ARG A 101 -5.54 11.60 7.70
N PRO A 102 -6.22 12.71 8.03
CA PRO A 102 -6.66 13.70 7.03
C PRO A 102 -5.51 14.41 6.29
N ASP A 103 -4.31 14.36 6.83
CA ASP A 103 -3.08 14.93 6.28
C ASP A 103 -2.44 14.04 5.19
N ILE A 104 -2.89 12.79 5.02
CA ILE A 104 -2.43 11.90 3.96
C ILE A 104 -3.46 11.79 2.84
N ASN A 105 -2.97 11.62 1.62
CA ASN A 105 -3.81 11.47 0.44
C ASN A 105 -3.62 10.15 -0.29
N VAL A 106 -2.54 9.42 -0.01
CA VAL A 106 -2.20 8.18 -0.72
C VAL A 106 -1.94 7.07 0.28
N ALA A 107 -2.42 5.87 -0.02
CA ALA A 107 -2.10 4.64 0.69
C ALA A 107 -1.76 3.53 -0.32
N LEU A 108 -0.62 2.87 -0.13
CA LEU A 108 -0.09 1.82 -1.00
C LEU A 108 0.14 0.56 -0.18
N HIS A 109 -0.46 -0.56 -0.58
CA HIS A 109 -0.34 -1.84 0.11
C HIS A 109 0.26 -2.90 -0.80
N SER A 110 1.15 -3.73 -0.26
CA SER A 110 1.83 -4.79 -1.02
C SER A 110 2.02 -6.06 -0.20
N HIS A 111 1.97 -7.21 -0.88
CA HIS A 111 2.30 -8.54 -0.36
C HIS A 111 3.62 -9.05 -0.95
N THR A 112 4.63 -8.19 -1.03
CA THR A 112 5.93 -8.60 -1.55
C THR A 112 6.53 -9.72 -0.69
N ARG A 113 7.28 -10.64 -1.29
CA ARG A 113 7.86 -11.79 -0.57
C ARG A 113 8.73 -11.36 0.59
N ALA A 114 9.57 -10.32 0.39
CA ALA A 114 10.45 -9.84 1.44
C ALA A 114 9.67 -9.08 2.54
N GLY A 115 8.71 -8.24 2.14
CA GLY A 115 7.84 -7.53 3.09
C GLY A 115 7.02 -8.50 3.93
N THR A 116 6.38 -9.49 3.31
CA THR A 116 5.61 -10.52 4.02
C THR A 116 6.53 -11.38 4.92
N ALA A 117 7.73 -11.74 4.45
CA ALA A 117 8.67 -12.50 5.29
C ALA A 117 9.06 -11.71 6.54
N VAL A 118 9.39 -10.43 6.42
CA VAL A 118 9.73 -9.58 7.57
C VAL A 118 8.51 -9.36 8.47
N SER A 119 7.31 -9.23 7.92
CA SER A 119 6.08 -9.09 8.70
C SER A 119 5.76 -10.30 9.58
N ALA A 120 6.27 -11.48 9.21
CA ALA A 120 6.15 -12.72 9.97
C ALA A 120 7.27 -12.94 11.00
N MET A 121 8.30 -12.07 11.02
CA MET A 121 9.41 -12.19 11.96
C MET A 121 9.07 -11.52 13.29
N GLY A 122 9.26 -12.24 14.41
CA GLY A 122 9.06 -11.68 15.75
C GLY A 122 10.04 -10.54 16.12
N CYS A 123 11.14 -10.41 15.37
CA CYS A 123 12.11 -9.31 15.56
C CYS A 123 11.71 -8.03 14.78
N GLY A 124 10.73 -8.09 13.87
CA GLY A 124 10.38 -6.98 13.01
C GLY A 124 11.51 -6.57 12.06
N LEU A 125 11.48 -5.31 11.63
CA LEU A 125 12.53 -4.72 10.79
C LEU A 125 13.76 -4.37 11.63
N LEU A 126 14.90 -4.92 11.26
CA LEU A 126 16.17 -4.71 11.93
C LEU A 126 16.99 -3.59 11.24
N PRO A 127 17.79 -2.81 11.96
CA PRO A 127 18.59 -1.71 11.39
C PRO A 127 19.86 -2.23 10.68
N LEU A 128 19.69 -3.12 9.70
CA LEU A 128 20.78 -3.81 9.00
C LEU A 128 21.30 -3.07 7.77
N SER A 129 20.66 -1.96 7.39
CA SER A 129 21.01 -1.22 6.19
C SER A 129 20.69 0.26 6.32
N GLN A 130 21.24 1.08 5.41
CA GLN A 130 20.88 2.49 5.30
C GLN A 130 19.38 2.66 5.12
N GLN A 131 18.75 1.87 4.26
CA GLN A 131 17.31 1.90 3.99
C GLN A 131 16.50 1.60 5.25
N ALA A 132 16.92 0.59 6.03
CA ALA A 132 16.25 0.27 7.29
C ALA A 132 16.37 1.42 8.30
N ASN A 133 17.54 2.02 8.43
CA ASN A 133 17.75 3.16 9.33
C ASN A 133 16.95 4.40 8.91
N GLU A 134 16.77 4.61 7.59
CA GLU A 134 16.01 5.74 7.05
C GLU A 134 14.53 5.64 7.42
N VAL A 135 13.94 4.45 7.37
CA VAL A 135 12.50 4.26 7.64
C VAL A 135 12.20 3.85 9.08
N ALA A 136 13.17 3.48 9.90
CA ALA A 136 12.95 2.89 11.23
C ALA A 136 12.05 3.74 12.14
N SER A 137 12.20 5.07 12.11
CA SER A 137 11.37 5.99 12.92
C SER A 137 9.98 6.24 12.32
N LEU A 138 9.77 5.87 11.07
CA LEU A 138 8.55 6.12 10.29
C LEU A 138 7.63 4.90 10.24
N VAL A 139 8.11 3.72 10.68
CA VAL A 139 7.40 2.45 10.62
C VAL A 139 6.70 2.17 11.94
N CYS A 140 5.44 1.73 11.86
CA CYS A 140 4.72 1.08 12.94
C CYS A 140 4.42 -0.38 12.60
N TYR A 141 3.88 -1.10 13.57
CA TYR A 141 3.44 -2.48 13.44
C TYR A 141 1.97 -2.59 13.77
N HIS A 142 1.27 -3.42 12.98
CA HIS A 142 -0.14 -3.68 13.20
C HIS A 142 -0.36 -5.19 13.28
N ARG A 143 -1.02 -5.65 14.36
CA ARG A 143 -1.48 -7.02 14.44
C ARG A 143 -2.70 -7.19 13.55
N TYR A 144 -2.49 -7.73 12.36
CA TYR A 144 -3.53 -7.95 11.39
C TYR A 144 -4.42 -9.12 11.79
N ASP A 145 -5.70 -8.84 11.99
CA ASP A 145 -6.75 -9.84 12.15
C ASP A 145 -7.56 -9.91 10.85
N LEU A 146 -7.72 -11.11 10.30
CA LEU A 146 -8.34 -11.37 9.00
C LEU A 146 -9.85 -11.10 9.08
N ALA A 147 -10.26 -9.84 9.09
CA ALA A 147 -11.65 -9.47 9.20
C ALA A 147 -11.99 -8.29 8.30
N THR A 148 -12.52 -8.58 7.14
CA THR A 148 -13.04 -7.59 6.19
C THR A 148 -14.22 -6.77 6.72
N ASP A 149 -14.92 -7.27 7.76
CA ASP A 149 -16.15 -6.69 8.31
C ASP A 149 -16.02 -6.29 9.80
N ASN A 150 -14.79 -6.11 10.28
CA ASN A 150 -14.54 -5.80 11.70
C ASN A 150 -14.25 -4.31 11.86
N GLU A 151 -15.24 -3.54 12.35
CA GLU A 151 -15.07 -2.12 12.65
C GLU A 151 -13.95 -1.87 13.68
N ASP A 152 -13.74 -2.79 14.63
CA ASP A 152 -12.65 -2.70 15.61
C ASP A 152 -11.28 -2.80 14.94
N GLU A 153 -11.14 -3.59 13.88
CA GLU A 153 -9.91 -3.67 13.08
C GLU A 153 -9.61 -2.35 12.37
N CYS A 154 -10.61 -1.73 11.78
CA CYS A 154 -10.47 -0.42 11.13
C CYS A 154 -10.02 0.66 12.12
N VAL A 155 -10.56 0.65 13.34
CA VAL A 155 -10.14 1.60 14.40
C VAL A 155 -8.69 1.36 14.79
N ARG A 156 -8.31 0.10 15.06
CA ARG A 156 -6.94 -0.28 15.42
C ARG A 156 -5.91 0.07 14.33
N LEU A 157 -6.25 -0.12 13.05
CA LEU A 157 -5.40 0.29 11.94
C LEU A 157 -5.04 1.77 11.99
N GLY A 158 -6.03 2.63 12.26
CA GLY A 158 -5.82 4.06 12.41
C GLY A 158 -4.99 4.41 13.65
N GLU A 159 -5.28 3.78 14.79
CA GLU A 159 -4.57 3.98 16.05
C GLU A 159 -3.11 3.54 15.96
N ASP A 160 -2.84 2.37 15.38
CA ASP A 160 -1.48 1.84 15.21
C ASP A 160 -0.66 2.66 14.21
N LEU A 161 -1.31 3.18 13.15
CA LEU A 161 -0.63 4.08 12.22
C LEU A 161 -0.20 5.37 12.91
N ALA A 162 -1.04 5.94 13.79
CA ALA A 162 -0.77 7.17 14.54
C ALA A 162 -0.13 8.26 13.65
N ASP A 163 1.08 8.73 13.99
CA ASP A 163 1.86 9.72 13.23
C ASP A 163 2.84 9.10 12.23
N LYS A 164 2.82 7.77 12.07
CA LYS A 164 3.75 7.04 11.21
C LYS A 164 3.36 7.12 9.72
N TRP A 165 4.31 6.79 8.88
CA TRP A 165 4.20 6.92 7.43
C TRP A 165 4.27 5.57 6.71
N ALA A 166 4.60 4.51 7.43
CA ALA A 166 4.59 3.16 6.93
C ALA A 166 4.19 2.18 8.05
N MET A 167 3.68 1.03 7.67
CA MET A 167 3.21 -0.01 8.59
C MET A 167 3.66 -1.37 8.09
N ILE A 168 4.15 -2.19 9.00
CA ILE A 168 4.33 -3.63 8.79
C ILE A 168 3.14 -4.33 9.43
N MET A 169 2.28 -4.92 8.59
CA MET A 169 1.11 -5.67 9.02
C MET A 169 1.53 -7.11 9.29
N ASN A 170 1.50 -7.53 10.55
CA ASN A 170 2.02 -8.84 10.98
C ASN A 170 1.40 -9.99 10.19
N ASN A 171 2.26 -10.88 9.67
CA ASN A 171 1.87 -12.05 8.85
C ASN A 171 1.09 -11.70 7.56
N HIS A 172 1.16 -10.45 7.08
CA HIS A 172 0.36 -10.01 5.97
C HIS A 172 1.21 -9.29 4.91
N GLY A 173 1.77 -8.13 5.21
CA GLY A 173 2.49 -7.36 4.22
C GLY A 173 2.87 -5.95 4.68
N LEU A 174 3.07 -5.06 3.72
CA LEU A 174 3.50 -3.69 3.95
C LEU A 174 2.43 -2.70 3.51
N LEU A 175 2.29 -1.62 4.27
CA LEU A 175 1.51 -0.44 3.92
C LEU A 175 2.42 0.78 4.01
N SER A 176 2.32 1.69 3.04
CA SER A 176 2.87 3.05 3.15
C SER A 176 1.80 4.07 2.87
N VAL A 177 1.94 5.24 3.48
CA VAL A 177 1.04 6.37 3.26
C VAL A 177 1.86 7.61 2.90
N GLY A 178 1.23 8.60 2.27
CA GLY A 178 1.92 9.83 1.89
C GLY A 178 0.94 10.95 1.59
N ARG A 179 1.47 12.18 1.57
CA ARG A 179 0.75 13.39 1.16
C ARG A 179 0.51 13.41 -0.34
N ASP A 180 1.38 12.73 -1.08
CA ASP A 180 1.30 12.54 -2.53
C ASP A 180 1.82 11.15 -2.94
N MET A 181 1.68 10.84 -4.22
CA MET A 181 2.07 9.55 -4.80
C MET A 181 3.57 9.28 -4.70
N ALA A 182 4.40 10.32 -4.87
CA ALA A 182 5.85 10.20 -4.87
C ALA A 182 6.36 9.87 -3.46
N GLU A 183 5.83 10.54 -2.43
CA GLU A 183 6.18 10.28 -1.03
C GLU A 183 5.78 8.86 -0.61
N ALA A 184 4.53 8.47 -0.86
CA ALA A 184 4.06 7.12 -0.51
C ALA A 184 4.87 6.02 -1.22
N PHE A 185 5.16 6.21 -2.52
CA PHE A 185 5.94 5.26 -3.29
C PHE A 185 7.40 5.18 -2.82
N TYR A 186 8.03 6.31 -2.54
CA TYR A 186 9.39 6.34 -2.02
C TYR A 186 9.53 5.59 -0.69
N LEU A 187 8.60 5.80 0.22
CA LEU A 187 8.57 5.11 1.51
C LEU A 187 8.39 3.61 1.35
N LEU A 188 7.44 3.16 0.51
CA LEU A 188 7.26 1.74 0.25
C LEU A 188 8.49 1.11 -0.40
N TYR A 189 9.11 1.82 -1.37
CA TYR A 189 10.32 1.36 -2.03
C TYR A 189 11.48 1.19 -1.04
N THR A 190 11.67 2.15 -0.15
CA THR A 190 12.74 2.11 0.86
C THR A 190 12.48 1.00 1.87
N LEU A 191 11.24 0.85 2.36
CA LEU A 191 10.84 -0.20 3.28
C LEU A 191 11.01 -1.59 2.66
N GLU A 192 10.55 -1.79 1.43
CA GLU A 192 10.70 -3.06 0.70
C GLU A 192 12.18 -3.39 0.45
N SER A 193 13.00 -2.39 0.13
CA SER A 193 14.44 -2.57 -0.02
C SER A 193 15.11 -2.99 1.28
N ALA A 194 14.71 -2.40 2.40
CA ALA A 194 15.17 -2.79 3.72
C ALA A 194 14.78 -4.24 4.06
N CYS A 195 13.53 -4.63 3.78
CA CYS A 195 13.05 -6.00 3.96
C CYS A 195 13.82 -7.00 3.10
N LYS A 196 14.11 -6.68 1.84
CA LYS A 196 14.94 -7.53 0.94
C LYS A 196 16.32 -7.76 1.51
N ILE A 197 16.97 -6.70 1.97
CA ILE A 197 18.32 -6.80 2.57
C ILE A 197 18.27 -7.66 3.82
N GLN A 198 17.27 -7.48 4.69
CA GLN A 198 17.12 -8.26 5.91
C GLN A 198 16.96 -9.76 5.60
N VAL A 199 16.07 -10.12 4.68
CA VAL A 199 15.83 -11.52 4.30
C VAL A 199 17.10 -12.16 3.74
N LEU A 200 17.82 -11.46 2.88
CA LEU A 200 19.10 -11.96 2.32
C LEU A 200 20.17 -12.09 3.41
N SER A 201 20.26 -11.13 4.34
CA SER A 201 21.24 -11.14 5.42
C SER A 201 21.02 -12.30 6.38
N LEU A 202 19.76 -12.61 6.73
CA LEU A 202 19.44 -13.73 7.65
C LEU A 202 19.81 -15.10 7.08
N ILE A 203 19.81 -15.28 5.76
CA ILE A 203 20.28 -16.52 5.13
C ILE A 203 21.75 -16.78 5.47
N HIS A 204 22.57 -15.75 5.59
CA HIS A 204 23.99 -15.85 5.94
C HIS A 204 24.22 -15.93 7.45
N ILE A 205 23.34 -15.39 8.27
CA ILE A 205 23.44 -15.43 9.73
C ILE A 205 23.10 -16.82 10.29
N SER A 206 22.25 -17.58 9.62
CA SER A 206 21.83 -18.93 10.05
C SER A 206 22.84 -20.03 9.69
N GLU A 207 23.87 -19.76 8.93
CA GLU A 207 24.97 -20.71 8.77
C GLU A 207 25.81 -20.73 10.05
N PRO A 208 25.97 -21.91 10.71
CA PRO A 208 26.85 -22.02 11.85
C PRO A 208 28.25 -21.63 11.39
N THR A 209 28.78 -20.54 11.94
CA THR A 209 30.19 -20.21 11.81
C THR A 209 30.96 -21.43 12.25
N ARG A 210 31.61 -22.16 11.33
CA ARG A 210 32.53 -23.20 11.69
C ARG A 210 33.53 -22.59 12.66
N PRO A 211 33.76 -23.20 13.84
CA PRO A 211 34.85 -22.75 14.69
C PRO A 211 36.11 -22.71 13.83
N SER A 212 36.74 -21.56 13.73
CA SER A 212 38.07 -21.48 13.16
C SER A 212 38.92 -22.50 13.87
N GLN A 213 39.36 -23.54 13.19
CA GLN A 213 40.40 -24.40 13.73
C GLN A 213 41.63 -23.53 13.90
N ILE A 214 41.91 -23.17 15.12
CA ILE A 214 43.22 -22.68 15.52
C ILE A 214 44.17 -23.87 15.62
#